data_e8275e832bb52ef1573e8c34e4f48b28
#
_entry.id   e8275e832bb52ef1573e8c34e4f48b28
#
_cell.length_a   1.000
_cell.length_b   1.000
_cell.length_c   1.000
_cell.angle_alpha   90.00
_cell.angle_beta   90.00
_cell.angle_gamma   90.00
#
_symmetry.space_group_name_H-M   'P 1'
#
loop_
_entity.id
_entity.type
_entity.pdbx_description
1 polymer ?
#
loop_
_entity_poly.entity_id
_entity_poly.type
_entity_poly.pdbx_seq_one_letter_code
_entity_poly.pdbx_strand_id
1 'polypeptide(L)'
;MEQSEKTEAQYVDRQGDLSRSDSDGVDGLSWTKEEEDKLRHKIDWHCVPIVTVLYLLCFLDRINIGNARIQGLATELDLNRGVRFNWVLSIFYIIYLFVEVPSNIILKKVGPRFYLPFLVVGFGFVSMCTAFVHSYEGLLAARAFLGVFEGGAMPGMAFFLSCFYKRGELLFRIGIYVSAASMAGAFGGLLAAGLAQIPEWGIASMRIYAWRNIFFFEGLLTVIIGLLAPIWMPTDPATAYFLNERERRIATERLAREHKSHPDERVSWAHVKRAMLCIHNYTCALGFFLINITVQGLSVFMPTILADFNYDPVKAQLMSVPPYVCACLGAIAIAYLSDKTKQRGLYLAIFAVIAMIGFAILRWHQDSDIKYMAIYFVTIGAFPGGPAFLAWAINNSAGPSVRAVSSAYVVTLGTIGGIVSTWTYIKEDGPRYPNGHTVNLAGQIGVFFLAIFGILYCLRENKLRAAGKRDHRLEGLNEDETLHLGYRHPSFRYIT
;
A
#
# COMPACT_ATOMS: atom_id res chain seq x y z
N MET A 1 11.38 -5.14 43.55
CA MET A 1 10.10 -5.56 42.99
C MET A 1 8.99 -4.58 43.38
N GLU A 2 8.82 -4.23 44.65
CA GLU A 2 7.75 -3.33 45.11
C GLU A 2 7.84 -1.87 44.62
N GLN A 3 9.04 -1.34 44.39
CA GLN A 3 9.22 -0.01 43.77
C GLN A 3 8.90 0.04 42.28
N SER A 4 9.09 -1.05 41.56
CA SER A 4 8.76 -1.17 40.13
C SER A 4 7.25 -1.22 39.93
N GLU A 5 6.52 -1.93 40.79
CA GLU A 5 5.04 -2.00 40.72
C GLU A 5 4.38 -0.66 41.09
N LYS A 6 4.93 0.08 42.06
CA LYS A 6 4.44 1.42 42.39
C LYS A 6 4.66 2.44 41.27
N THR A 7 5.76 2.32 40.52
CA THR A 7 6.05 3.20 39.39
C THR A 7 5.15 2.86 38.18
N GLU A 8 4.85 1.58 37.95
CA GLU A 8 3.90 1.16 36.93
C GLU A 8 2.46 1.57 37.27
N ALA A 9 2.05 1.43 38.53
CA ALA A 9 0.74 1.87 38.97
C ALA A 9 0.59 3.41 38.87
N GLN A 10 1.62 4.19 39.20
CA GLN A 10 1.62 5.65 39.04
C GLN A 10 1.61 6.06 37.55
N TYR A 11 2.22 5.28 36.64
CA TYR A 11 2.23 5.57 35.20
C TYR A 11 0.87 5.24 34.57
N VAL A 12 0.21 4.18 35.02
CA VAL A 12 -1.14 3.78 34.58
C VAL A 12 -2.18 4.76 35.14
N ASP A 13 -2.04 5.20 36.39
CA ASP A 13 -2.91 6.24 37.01
C ASP A 13 -2.72 7.60 36.31
N ARG A 14 -1.50 8.02 35.99
CA ARG A 14 -1.28 9.26 35.22
C ARG A 14 -1.82 9.17 33.77
N GLN A 15 -1.80 8.02 33.14
CA GLN A 15 -2.50 7.84 31.85
C GLN A 15 -4.02 7.81 32.02
N GLY A 16 -4.51 7.30 33.14
CA GLY A 16 -5.92 7.36 33.53
C GLY A 16 -6.39 8.78 33.87
N ASP A 17 -5.58 9.56 34.53
CA ASP A 17 -5.85 10.98 34.86
C ASP A 17 -5.70 11.89 33.63
N LEU A 18 -4.72 11.65 32.76
CA LEU A 18 -4.64 12.35 31.46
C LEU A 18 -5.84 12.06 30.57
N SER A 19 -6.42 10.85 30.65
CA SER A 19 -7.67 10.52 29.95
C SER A 19 -8.92 11.13 30.58
N ARG A 20 -8.85 11.53 31.85
CA ARG A 20 -9.93 12.24 32.56
C ARG A 20 -9.82 13.76 32.51
N SER A 21 -8.62 14.32 32.40
CA SER A 21 -8.40 15.78 32.28
C SER A 21 -8.65 16.34 30.89
N ASP A 22 -8.79 15.48 29.85
CA ASP A 22 -9.11 15.89 28.48
C ASP A 22 -10.59 16.26 28.26
N SER A 23 -11.41 16.30 29.33
CA SER A 23 -12.83 16.67 29.25
C SER A 23 -13.11 18.17 29.23
N ASP A 24 -12.14 19.03 29.63
CA ASP A 24 -12.34 20.47 29.70
C ASP A 24 -11.74 21.19 28.47
N GLY A 25 -12.56 21.32 27.44
CA GLY A 25 -12.23 22.10 26.23
C GLY A 25 -12.27 23.60 26.48
N VAL A 26 -11.43 24.34 25.77
CA VAL A 26 -11.28 25.81 25.88
C VAL A 26 -12.59 26.57 25.54
N ASP A 27 -13.61 25.90 24.96
CA ASP A 27 -14.92 26.47 24.60
C ASP A 27 -16.12 25.68 25.18
N GLY A 28 -15.95 24.90 26.26
CA GLY A 28 -17.07 24.20 26.90
C GLY A 28 -17.69 23.05 26.10
N LEU A 29 -17.06 22.60 24.99
CA LEU A 29 -17.54 21.46 24.21
C LEU A 29 -17.00 20.14 24.78
N SER A 30 -17.85 19.44 25.53
CA SER A 30 -17.57 18.09 26.02
C SER A 30 -18.32 17.05 25.18
N TRP A 31 -17.69 15.89 24.94
CA TRP A 31 -18.31 14.75 24.28
C TRP A 31 -17.87 13.44 24.95
N THR A 32 -18.74 12.44 24.85
CA THR A 32 -18.45 11.11 25.38
C THR A 32 -17.63 10.28 24.37
N LYS A 33 -16.93 9.25 24.86
CA LYS A 33 -16.24 8.30 23.99
C LYS A 33 -17.18 7.61 23.00
N GLU A 34 -18.42 7.36 23.42
CA GLU A 34 -19.43 6.76 22.54
C GLU A 34 -19.85 7.69 21.40
N GLU A 35 -19.95 8.99 21.65
CA GLU A 35 -20.22 10.00 20.62
C GLU A 35 -19.03 10.05 19.61
N GLU A 36 -17.81 10.01 20.11
CA GLU A 36 -16.61 9.98 19.26
C GLU A 36 -16.55 8.70 18.40
N ASP A 37 -16.88 7.54 18.96
CA ASP A 37 -16.89 6.26 18.26
C ASP A 37 -17.98 6.23 17.17
N LYS A 38 -19.17 6.76 17.44
CA LYS A 38 -20.26 6.90 16.46
C LYS A 38 -19.87 7.86 15.32
N LEU A 39 -19.26 8.99 15.67
CA LEU A 39 -18.75 9.95 14.71
C LEU A 39 -17.68 9.32 13.82
N ARG A 40 -16.75 8.59 14.41
CA ARG A 40 -15.69 7.88 13.67
C ARG A 40 -16.27 6.86 12.70
N HIS A 41 -17.25 6.05 13.11
CA HIS A 41 -17.94 5.11 12.22
C HIS A 41 -18.63 5.82 11.05
N LYS A 42 -19.24 6.97 11.31
CA LYS A 42 -19.89 7.77 10.26
C LYS A 42 -18.89 8.30 9.24
N ILE A 43 -17.72 8.77 9.70
CA ILE A 43 -16.61 9.18 8.83
C ILE A 43 -16.06 7.98 8.05
N ASP A 44 -15.90 6.82 8.70
CA ASP A 44 -15.43 5.58 8.06
C ASP A 44 -16.31 5.19 6.87
N TRP A 45 -17.64 5.24 7.02
CA TRP A 45 -18.56 4.91 5.94
C TRP A 45 -18.57 5.87 4.74
N HIS A 46 -18.13 7.11 4.94
CA HIS A 46 -18.12 8.12 3.86
C HIS A 46 -16.74 8.29 3.23
N CYS A 47 -15.66 8.24 4.01
CA CYS A 47 -14.32 8.52 3.50
C CYS A 47 -13.58 7.26 3.01
N VAL A 48 -13.68 6.14 3.75
CA VAL A 48 -12.90 4.94 3.44
C VAL A 48 -13.34 4.25 2.14
N PRO A 49 -14.65 4.05 1.87
CA PRO A 49 -15.09 3.42 0.61
C PRO A 49 -14.67 4.19 -0.63
N ILE A 50 -14.77 5.53 -0.60
CA ILE A 50 -14.37 6.38 -1.73
C ILE A 50 -12.88 6.15 -2.05
N VAL A 51 -12.02 6.27 -1.05
CA VAL A 51 -10.57 6.08 -1.22
C VAL A 51 -10.26 4.65 -1.67
N THR A 52 -10.99 3.66 -1.14
CA THR A 52 -10.83 2.25 -1.53
C THR A 52 -11.18 2.02 -3.00
N VAL A 53 -12.26 2.63 -3.48
CA VAL A 53 -12.65 2.55 -4.90
C VAL A 53 -11.64 3.27 -5.79
N LEU A 54 -11.19 4.47 -5.41
CA LEU A 54 -10.19 5.19 -6.21
C LEU A 54 -8.85 4.43 -6.27
N TYR A 55 -8.44 3.79 -5.18
CA TYR A 55 -7.23 2.97 -5.18
C TYR A 55 -7.40 1.66 -5.96
N LEU A 56 -8.59 1.05 -5.89
CA LEU A 56 -8.95 -0.12 -6.70
C LEU A 56 -8.79 0.18 -8.20
N LEU A 57 -9.32 1.32 -8.67
CA LEU A 57 -9.21 1.74 -10.07
C LEU A 57 -7.76 2.00 -10.49
N CYS A 58 -6.98 2.68 -9.63
CA CYS A 58 -5.57 2.91 -9.85
C CYS A 58 -4.80 1.58 -10.02
N PHE A 59 -5.10 0.57 -9.20
CA PHE A 59 -4.43 -0.72 -9.27
C PHE A 59 -4.93 -1.56 -10.45
N LEU A 60 -6.21 -1.44 -10.84
CA LEU A 60 -6.78 -2.07 -12.05
C LEU A 60 -6.05 -1.59 -13.30
N ASP A 61 -5.91 -0.29 -13.51
CA ASP A 61 -5.19 0.28 -14.66
C ASP A 61 -3.74 -0.22 -14.75
N ARG A 62 -3.12 -0.42 -13.60
CA ARG A 62 -1.75 -0.92 -13.50
C ARG A 62 -1.59 -2.37 -13.98
N ILE A 63 -2.55 -3.23 -13.63
CA ILE A 63 -2.50 -4.66 -13.98
C ILE A 63 -3.06 -4.98 -15.37
N ASN A 64 -3.87 -4.09 -15.94
CA ASN A 64 -4.53 -4.28 -17.23
C ASN A 64 -3.58 -4.59 -18.38
N ILE A 65 -2.37 -4.07 -18.32
CA ILE A 65 -1.37 -4.37 -19.36
C ILE A 65 -0.99 -5.86 -19.38
N GLY A 66 -0.99 -6.53 -18.23
CA GLY A 66 -0.76 -7.96 -18.13
C GLY A 66 -1.89 -8.76 -18.78
N ASN A 67 -3.14 -8.37 -18.54
CA ASN A 67 -4.32 -8.95 -19.16
C ASN A 67 -4.37 -8.68 -20.67
N ALA A 68 -4.08 -7.45 -21.09
CA ALA A 68 -4.04 -7.05 -22.49
C ALA A 68 -2.93 -7.76 -23.29
N ARG A 69 -1.80 -8.05 -22.62
CA ARG A 69 -0.66 -8.76 -23.25
C ARG A 69 -1.09 -10.07 -23.88
N ILE A 70 -1.84 -10.89 -23.16
CA ILE A 70 -2.28 -12.21 -23.62
C ILE A 70 -3.48 -12.13 -24.58
N GLN A 71 -4.17 -10.99 -24.66
CA GLN A 71 -5.28 -10.72 -25.57
C GLN A 71 -4.86 -10.09 -26.90
N GLY A 72 -3.57 -10.15 -27.24
CA GLY A 72 -3.05 -9.73 -28.55
C GLY A 72 -2.24 -8.44 -28.55
N LEU A 73 -2.19 -7.64 -27.46
CA LEU A 73 -1.38 -6.44 -27.37
C LEU A 73 0.10 -6.69 -27.72
N ALA A 74 0.67 -7.78 -27.19
CA ALA A 74 2.07 -8.10 -27.39
C ALA A 74 2.41 -8.44 -28.85
N THR A 75 1.48 -9.03 -29.58
CA THR A 75 1.65 -9.39 -30.99
C THR A 75 1.47 -8.17 -31.87
N GLU A 76 0.44 -7.36 -31.61
CA GLU A 76 0.08 -6.21 -32.43
C GLU A 76 1.10 -5.09 -32.38
N LEU A 77 1.65 -4.81 -31.19
CA LEU A 77 2.65 -3.74 -30.98
C LEU A 77 4.10 -4.25 -30.96
N ASP A 78 4.35 -5.47 -31.44
CA ASP A 78 5.69 -6.10 -31.50
C ASP A 78 6.46 -6.01 -30.14
N LEU A 79 5.73 -6.20 -29.01
CA LEU A 79 6.32 -6.18 -27.68
C LEU A 79 7.12 -7.45 -27.37
N ASN A 80 6.95 -8.47 -28.18
CA ASN A 80 7.65 -9.73 -28.08
C ASN A 80 9.11 -9.67 -28.55
N ARG A 81 9.57 -8.55 -29.07
CA ARG A 81 10.94 -8.33 -29.52
C ARG A 81 11.83 -7.90 -28.39
N GLY A 82 12.71 -8.79 -27.95
CA GLY A 82 13.62 -8.53 -26.82
C GLY A 82 12.87 -8.10 -25.55
N VAL A 83 13.37 -7.09 -24.87
CA VAL A 83 12.86 -6.60 -23.58
C VAL A 83 11.90 -5.41 -23.69
N ARG A 84 11.23 -5.23 -24.86
CA ARG A 84 10.33 -4.09 -25.09
C ARG A 84 9.20 -4.02 -24.04
N PHE A 85 8.58 -5.16 -23.72
CA PHE A 85 7.51 -5.20 -22.74
C PHE A 85 7.99 -4.76 -21.34
N ASN A 86 9.19 -5.16 -20.94
CA ASN A 86 9.77 -4.78 -19.66
C ASN A 86 10.03 -3.26 -19.58
N TRP A 87 10.45 -2.62 -20.68
CA TRP A 87 10.58 -1.17 -20.75
C TRP A 87 9.23 -0.44 -20.64
N VAL A 88 8.18 -0.95 -21.28
CA VAL A 88 6.81 -0.42 -21.17
C VAL A 88 6.33 -0.43 -19.71
N LEU A 89 6.71 -1.45 -18.95
CA LEU A 89 6.40 -1.53 -17.51
C LEU A 89 7.29 -0.60 -16.69
N SER A 90 8.60 -0.57 -16.98
CA SER A 90 9.58 0.19 -16.19
C SER A 90 9.38 1.69 -16.28
N ILE A 91 9.07 2.23 -17.47
CA ILE A 91 8.89 3.66 -17.68
C ILE A 91 7.79 4.23 -16.76
N PHE A 92 6.71 3.48 -16.54
CA PHE A 92 5.66 3.85 -15.62
C PHE A 92 6.20 4.06 -14.19
N TYR A 93 6.93 3.09 -13.61
CA TYR A 93 7.46 3.18 -12.25
C TYR A 93 8.54 4.25 -12.12
N ILE A 94 9.37 4.45 -13.14
CA ILE A 94 10.40 5.49 -13.15
C ILE A 94 9.75 6.86 -13.07
N ILE A 95 8.78 7.15 -13.93
CA ILE A 95 8.08 8.44 -13.92
C ILE A 95 7.27 8.61 -12.63
N TYR A 96 6.58 7.57 -12.19
CA TYR A 96 5.86 7.54 -10.92
C TYR A 96 6.74 8.03 -9.76
N LEU A 97 7.95 7.47 -9.62
CA LEU A 97 8.89 7.82 -8.56
C LEU A 97 9.29 9.31 -8.58
N PHE A 98 9.56 9.85 -9.77
CA PHE A 98 9.95 11.27 -9.91
C PHE A 98 8.79 12.23 -9.64
N VAL A 99 7.57 11.85 -9.99
CA VAL A 99 6.38 12.71 -9.86
C VAL A 99 5.77 12.65 -8.47
N GLU A 100 6.00 11.59 -7.70
CA GLU A 100 5.40 11.37 -6.38
C GLU A 100 5.59 12.58 -5.44
N VAL A 101 6.79 13.11 -5.33
CA VAL A 101 7.09 14.25 -4.44
C VAL A 101 6.51 15.57 -4.95
N PRO A 102 6.71 15.99 -6.21
CA PRO A 102 6.07 17.18 -6.76
C PRO A 102 4.55 17.16 -6.68
N SER A 103 3.92 16.02 -6.97
CA SER A 103 2.48 15.84 -6.91
C SER A 103 1.93 16.09 -5.50
N ASN A 104 2.61 15.62 -4.46
CA ASN A 104 2.23 15.86 -3.07
C ASN A 104 2.33 17.33 -2.66
N ILE A 105 3.26 18.09 -3.23
CA ILE A 105 3.37 19.53 -3.00
C ILE A 105 2.16 20.25 -3.61
N ILE A 106 1.76 19.87 -4.82
CA ILE A 106 0.59 20.43 -5.52
C ILE A 106 -0.68 20.08 -4.76
N LEU A 107 -0.82 18.83 -4.31
CA LEU A 107 -1.95 18.35 -3.51
C LEU A 107 -2.21 19.22 -2.27
N LYS A 108 -1.15 19.59 -1.53
CA LYS A 108 -1.28 20.45 -0.34
C LYS A 108 -1.76 21.85 -0.67
N LYS A 109 -1.49 22.36 -1.87
CA LYS A 109 -1.92 23.70 -2.31
C LYS A 109 -3.35 23.70 -2.85
N VAL A 110 -3.71 22.70 -3.65
CA VAL A 110 -5.02 22.60 -4.33
C VAL A 110 -6.09 21.98 -3.43
N GLY A 111 -5.68 21.11 -2.52
CA GLY A 111 -6.55 20.32 -1.66
C GLY A 111 -6.98 18.98 -2.29
N PRO A 112 -7.27 17.97 -1.45
CA PRO A 112 -7.51 16.60 -1.90
C PRO A 112 -8.81 16.45 -2.69
N ARG A 113 -9.86 17.22 -2.37
CA ARG A 113 -11.18 17.13 -2.99
C ARG A 113 -11.17 17.31 -4.51
N PHE A 114 -10.31 18.19 -5.02
CA PHE A 114 -10.23 18.45 -6.46
C PHE A 114 -9.02 17.78 -7.09
N TYR A 115 -7.90 17.72 -6.38
CA TYR A 115 -6.67 17.18 -6.93
C TYR A 115 -6.70 15.67 -7.13
N LEU A 116 -7.23 14.90 -6.17
CA LEU A 116 -7.35 13.45 -6.33
C LEU A 116 -8.27 13.05 -7.48
N PRO A 117 -9.49 13.59 -7.61
CA PRO A 117 -10.32 13.34 -8.78
C PRO A 117 -9.66 13.76 -10.10
N PHE A 118 -8.93 14.87 -10.13
CA PHE A 118 -8.16 15.28 -11.31
C PHE A 118 -7.13 14.23 -11.72
N LEU A 119 -6.39 13.67 -10.76
CA LEU A 119 -5.45 12.58 -11.04
C LEU A 119 -6.19 11.35 -11.57
N VAL A 120 -7.33 10.99 -10.96
CA VAL A 120 -8.14 9.82 -11.36
C VAL A 120 -8.68 9.99 -12.79
N VAL A 121 -9.23 11.15 -13.11
CA VAL A 121 -9.68 11.46 -14.48
C VAL A 121 -8.50 11.42 -15.44
N GLY A 122 -7.35 11.96 -15.04
CA GLY A 122 -6.14 12.00 -15.86
C GLY A 122 -5.64 10.58 -16.21
N PHE A 123 -5.46 9.70 -15.22
CA PHE A 123 -4.99 8.35 -15.52
C PHE A 123 -6.05 7.50 -16.22
N GLY A 124 -7.34 7.64 -15.89
CA GLY A 124 -8.43 6.98 -16.61
C GLY A 124 -8.52 7.42 -18.07
N PHE A 125 -8.33 8.72 -18.35
CA PHE A 125 -8.29 9.25 -19.72
C PHE A 125 -7.09 8.70 -20.50
N VAL A 126 -5.90 8.65 -19.89
CA VAL A 126 -4.71 8.05 -20.51
C VAL A 126 -4.91 6.56 -20.78
N SER A 127 -5.52 5.84 -19.83
CA SER A 127 -5.89 4.43 -20.00
C SER A 127 -6.83 4.27 -21.18
N MET A 128 -7.90 5.07 -21.27
CA MET A 128 -8.83 5.06 -22.41
C MET A 128 -8.11 5.36 -23.72
N CYS A 129 -7.21 6.35 -23.77
CA CYS A 129 -6.42 6.68 -24.95
C CYS A 129 -5.46 5.54 -25.35
N THR A 130 -5.02 4.71 -24.42
CA THR A 130 -4.18 3.55 -24.71
C THR A 130 -4.87 2.57 -25.66
N ALA A 131 -6.21 2.51 -25.67
CA ALA A 131 -6.97 1.70 -26.63
C ALA A 131 -6.73 2.08 -28.10
N PHE A 132 -6.28 3.30 -28.37
CA PHE A 132 -6.06 3.84 -29.72
C PHE A 132 -4.59 3.83 -30.14
N VAL A 133 -3.72 3.25 -29.35
CA VAL A 133 -2.28 3.17 -29.67
C VAL A 133 -2.02 2.11 -30.73
N HIS A 134 -1.15 2.44 -31.70
CA HIS A 134 -0.78 1.57 -32.83
C HIS A 134 0.73 1.31 -32.92
N SER A 135 1.53 1.86 -32.00
CA SER A 135 2.98 1.69 -32.01
C SER A 135 3.54 1.45 -30.61
N TYR A 136 4.73 0.85 -30.55
CA TYR A 136 5.48 0.67 -29.31
C TYR A 136 5.77 2.01 -28.60
N GLU A 137 6.18 3.03 -29.37
CA GLU A 137 6.51 4.37 -28.86
C GLU A 137 5.27 5.05 -28.26
N GLY A 138 4.11 4.87 -28.92
CA GLY A 138 2.84 5.37 -28.40
C GLY A 138 2.46 4.72 -27.09
N LEU A 139 2.69 3.42 -26.93
CA LEU A 139 2.45 2.72 -25.67
C LEU A 139 3.42 3.16 -24.57
N LEU A 140 4.70 3.40 -24.90
CA LEU A 140 5.67 3.96 -23.96
C LEU A 140 5.24 5.34 -23.47
N ALA A 141 4.80 6.23 -24.37
CA ALA A 141 4.30 7.55 -24.03
C ALA A 141 3.05 7.46 -23.12
N ALA A 142 2.07 6.61 -23.47
CA ALA A 142 0.89 6.39 -22.63
C ALA A 142 1.26 5.91 -21.23
N ARG A 143 2.21 4.98 -21.10
CA ARG A 143 2.69 4.50 -19.80
C ARG A 143 3.45 5.56 -19.00
N ALA A 144 4.21 6.42 -19.66
CA ALA A 144 4.86 7.56 -19.00
C ALA A 144 3.83 8.55 -18.44
N PHE A 145 2.82 8.93 -19.24
CA PHE A 145 1.72 9.80 -18.77
C PHE A 145 0.90 9.15 -17.66
N LEU A 146 0.64 7.84 -17.72
CA LEU A 146 -0.01 7.11 -16.64
C LEU A 146 0.78 7.25 -15.33
N GLY A 147 2.11 7.10 -15.39
CA GLY A 147 2.99 7.31 -14.24
C GLY A 147 2.92 8.73 -13.66
N VAL A 148 2.74 9.75 -14.52
CA VAL A 148 2.55 11.15 -14.08
C VAL A 148 1.28 11.30 -13.24
N PHE A 149 0.16 10.76 -13.69
CA PHE A 149 -1.11 10.92 -12.99
C PHE A 149 -1.25 9.98 -11.79
N GLU A 150 -0.72 8.76 -11.84
CA GLU A 150 -0.80 7.83 -10.72
C GLU A 150 0.20 8.12 -9.59
N GLY A 151 1.36 8.76 -9.88
CA GLY A 151 2.43 8.94 -8.90
C GLY A 151 2.04 9.70 -7.63
N GLY A 152 1.03 10.58 -7.71
CA GLY A 152 0.50 11.30 -6.55
C GLY A 152 -0.72 10.67 -5.89
N ALA A 153 -1.31 9.63 -6.47
CA ALA A 153 -2.60 9.12 -6.03
C ALA A 153 -2.54 8.46 -4.65
N MET A 154 -1.62 7.51 -4.45
CA MET A 154 -1.50 6.77 -3.18
C MET A 154 -1.19 7.68 -1.98
N PRO A 155 -0.14 8.50 -2.01
CA PRO A 155 0.14 9.41 -0.90
C PRO A 155 -0.94 10.48 -0.75
N GLY A 156 -1.59 10.88 -1.84
CA GLY A 156 -2.71 11.81 -1.82
C GLY A 156 -3.93 11.26 -1.09
N MET A 157 -4.25 9.98 -1.28
CA MET A 157 -5.33 9.31 -0.56
C MET A 157 -5.01 9.20 0.94
N ALA A 158 -3.77 8.88 1.30
CA ALA A 158 -3.32 8.88 2.69
C ALA A 158 -3.41 10.27 3.32
N PHE A 159 -3.05 11.33 2.57
CA PHE A 159 -3.20 12.72 3.01
C PHE A 159 -4.67 13.09 3.20
N PHE A 160 -5.56 12.73 2.27
CA PHE A 160 -7.01 12.96 2.43
C PHE A 160 -7.54 12.34 3.72
N LEU A 161 -7.22 11.07 3.99
CA LEU A 161 -7.62 10.43 5.23
C LEU A 161 -7.03 11.13 6.47
N SER A 162 -5.81 11.64 6.38
CA SER A 162 -5.18 12.35 7.51
C SER A 162 -5.89 13.65 7.89
N CYS A 163 -6.72 14.23 6.99
CA CYS A 163 -7.56 15.39 7.30
C CYS A 163 -8.78 15.03 8.18
N PHE A 164 -9.17 13.76 8.28
CA PHE A 164 -10.36 13.30 9.01
C PHE A 164 -10.07 12.47 10.24
N TYR A 165 -8.89 11.83 10.31
CA TYR A 165 -8.55 10.88 11.35
C TYR A 165 -7.38 11.32 12.21
N LYS A 166 -7.46 11.01 13.49
CA LYS A 166 -6.31 11.08 14.38
C LYS A 166 -5.21 10.14 13.89
N ARG A 167 -3.96 10.46 14.19
CA ARG A 167 -2.79 9.68 13.73
C ARG A 167 -2.85 8.20 14.13
N GLY A 168 -3.38 7.91 15.33
CA GLY A 168 -3.57 6.54 15.82
C GLY A 168 -4.65 5.76 15.06
N GLU A 169 -5.62 6.46 14.45
CA GLU A 169 -6.73 5.87 13.70
C GLU A 169 -6.43 5.68 12.21
N LEU A 170 -5.52 6.51 11.67
CA LEU A 170 -5.22 6.61 10.23
C LEU A 170 -4.67 5.31 9.66
N LEU A 171 -3.79 4.64 10.40
CA LEU A 171 -3.05 3.48 9.91
C LEU A 171 -3.95 2.31 9.51
N PHE A 172 -4.96 2.03 10.32
CA PHE A 172 -5.93 0.98 10.03
C PHE A 172 -6.68 1.23 8.71
N ARG A 173 -7.05 2.50 8.44
CA ARG A 173 -7.76 2.91 7.22
C ARG A 173 -6.88 2.86 5.98
N ILE A 174 -5.60 3.22 6.14
CA ILE A 174 -4.60 3.00 5.08
C ILE A 174 -4.49 1.50 4.76
N GLY A 175 -4.44 0.65 5.77
CA GLY A 175 -4.43 -0.80 5.58
C GLY A 175 -5.64 -1.31 4.79
N ILE A 176 -6.83 -0.78 5.06
CA ILE A 176 -8.06 -1.17 4.36
C ILE A 176 -7.96 -0.83 2.87
N TYR A 177 -7.66 0.42 2.49
CA TYR A 177 -7.64 0.75 1.07
C TYR A 177 -6.48 0.10 0.33
N VAL A 178 -5.32 -0.09 0.95
CA VAL A 178 -4.18 -0.78 0.33
C VAL A 178 -4.50 -2.26 0.08
N SER A 179 -5.32 -2.89 0.92
CA SER A 179 -5.76 -4.28 0.70
C SER A 179 -6.62 -4.43 -0.57
N ALA A 180 -7.21 -3.35 -1.08
CA ALA A 180 -7.93 -3.35 -2.35
C ALA A 180 -7.05 -3.72 -3.56
N ALA A 181 -5.72 -3.68 -3.44
CA ALA A 181 -4.81 -4.17 -4.49
C ALA A 181 -5.04 -5.66 -4.81
N SER A 182 -5.27 -6.50 -3.79
CA SER A 182 -5.60 -7.92 -4.02
C SER A 182 -6.96 -8.09 -4.70
N MET A 183 -7.94 -7.25 -4.31
CA MET A 183 -9.25 -7.24 -4.96
C MET A 183 -9.15 -6.79 -6.42
N ALA A 184 -8.30 -5.80 -6.71
CA ALA A 184 -8.05 -5.36 -8.08
C ALA A 184 -7.53 -6.50 -8.97
N GLY A 185 -6.66 -7.38 -8.44
CA GLY A 185 -6.21 -8.57 -9.15
C GLY A 185 -7.36 -9.51 -9.54
N ALA A 186 -8.30 -9.75 -8.59
CA ALA A 186 -9.46 -10.59 -8.85
C ALA A 186 -10.46 -9.93 -9.83
N PHE A 187 -10.84 -8.67 -9.58
CA PHE A 187 -11.76 -7.94 -10.44
C PHE A 187 -11.17 -7.69 -11.84
N GLY A 188 -9.88 -7.35 -11.95
CA GLY A 188 -9.20 -7.11 -13.21
C GLY A 188 -9.21 -8.33 -14.12
N GLY A 189 -9.00 -9.52 -13.57
CA GLY A 189 -9.10 -10.78 -14.34
C GLY A 189 -10.52 -11.04 -14.87
N LEU A 190 -11.56 -10.82 -14.02
CA LEU A 190 -12.96 -10.97 -14.43
C LEU A 190 -13.38 -9.93 -15.49
N LEU A 191 -13.06 -8.66 -15.25
CA LEU A 191 -13.40 -7.57 -16.18
C LEU A 191 -12.68 -7.75 -17.50
N ALA A 192 -11.39 -8.04 -17.50
CA ALA A 192 -10.62 -8.26 -18.71
C ALA A 192 -11.16 -9.45 -19.52
N ALA A 193 -11.53 -10.56 -18.87
CA ALA A 193 -12.14 -11.72 -19.53
C ALA A 193 -13.48 -11.38 -20.19
N GLY A 194 -14.32 -10.60 -19.53
CA GLY A 194 -15.60 -10.15 -20.10
C GLY A 194 -15.44 -9.12 -21.20
N LEU A 195 -14.63 -8.09 -20.97
CA LEU A 195 -14.43 -6.98 -21.92
C LEU A 195 -13.71 -7.42 -23.21
N ALA A 196 -12.79 -8.37 -23.11
CA ALA A 196 -12.11 -8.92 -24.27
C ALA A 196 -13.05 -9.67 -25.24
N GLN A 197 -14.21 -10.13 -24.79
CA GLN A 197 -15.21 -10.83 -25.60
C GLN A 197 -16.20 -9.90 -26.30
N ILE A 198 -16.16 -8.59 -26.01
CA ILE A 198 -17.00 -7.63 -26.70
C ILE A 198 -16.64 -7.64 -28.18
N PRO A 199 -17.66 -7.79 -29.10
CA PRO A 199 -17.43 -7.76 -30.54
C PRO A 199 -16.68 -6.51 -30.99
N GLU A 200 -16.00 -6.61 -32.10
CA GLU A 200 -15.31 -5.48 -32.74
C GLU A 200 -16.30 -4.35 -33.05
N TRP A 201 -15.94 -3.12 -32.70
CA TRP A 201 -16.71 -1.93 -32.95
C TRP A 201 -15.82 -0.74 -33.30
N GLY A 202 -16.41 0.37 -33.70
CA GLY A 202 -15.69 1.56 -34.13
C GLY A 202 -15.78 1.79 -35.63
N ILE A 203 -14.91 2.67 -36.12
CA ILE A 203 -14.83 3.02 -37.59
C ILE A 203 -13.66 2.28 -38.24
N ALA A 204 -13.68 2.16 -39.55
CA ALA A 204 -12.67 1.39 -40.30
C ALA A 204 -11.22 1.78 -40.02
N SER A 205 -10.97 3.05 -39.66
CA SER A 205 -9.65 3.57 -39.28
C SER A 205 -9.30 3.39 -37.80
N MET A 206 -10.29 3.09 -36.94
CA MET A 206 -10.14 2.95 -35.49
C MET A 206 -11.03 1.80 -34.99
N ARG A 207 -10.60 0.58 -35.20
CA ARG A 207 -11.30 -0.60 -34.71
C ARG A 207 -10.88 -0.91 -33.29
N ILE A 208 -11.86 -1.09 -32.40
CA ILE A 208 -11.66 -1.45 -31.00
C ILE A 208 -12.10 -2.89 -30.79
N TYR A 209 -11.19 -3.75 -30.36
CA TYR A 209 -11.42 -5.18 -30.15
C TYR A 209 -10.49 -5.74 -29.07
N ALA A 210 -10.80 -6.90 -28.56
CA ALA A 210 -10.02 -7.66 -27.59
C ALA A 210 -9.32 -6.78 -26.51
N TRP A 211 -7.99 -6.67 -26.55
CA TRP A 211 -7.23 -5.91 -25.54
C TRP A 211 -7.58 -4.40 -25.52
N ARG A 212 -8.02 -3.83 -26.65
CA ARG A 212 -8.40 -2.42 -26.75
C ARG A 212 -9.67 -2.14 -25.95
N ASN A 213 -10.63 -3.09 -25.94
CA ASN A 213 -11.84 -3.01 -25.13
C ASN A 213 -11.52 -2.90 -23.64
N ILE A 214 -10.51 -3.65 -23.15
CA ILE A 214 -10.11 -3.60 -21.74
C ILE A 214 -9.73 -2.17 -21.35
N PHE A 215 -8.79 -1.55 -22.06
CA PHE A 215 -8.34 -0.19 -21.76
C PHE A 215 -9.43 0.86 -21.96
N PHE A 216 -10.25 0.73 -23.00
CA PHE A 216 -11.28 1.71 -23.30
C PHE A 216 -12.36 1.73 -22.21
N PHE A 217 -12.97 0.59 -21.89
CA PHE A 217 -14.11 0.55 -20.96
C PHE A 217 -13.67 0.74 -19.52
N GLU A 218 -12.54 0.19 -19.09
CA GLU A 218 -12.05 0.43 -17.73
C GLU A 218 -11.55 1.86 -17.56
N GLY A 219 -10.87 2.43 -18.56
CA GLY A 219 -10.50 3.84 -18.56
C GLY A 219 -11.71 4.76 -18.53
N LEU A 220 -12.76 4.47 -19.33
CA LEU A 220 -14.02 5.21 -19.32
C LEU A 220 -14.70 5.16 -17.94
N LEU A 221 -14.81 3.97 -17.34
CA LEU A 221 -15.36 3.79 -16.01
C LEU A 221 -14.59 4.63 -14.97
N THR A 222 -13.27 4.60 -15.06
CA THR A 222 -12.37 5.37 -14.19
C THR A 222 -12.59 6.89 -14.35
N VAL A 223 -12.73 7.38 -15.59
CA VAL A 223 -13.04 8.79 -15.86
C VAL A 223 -14.38 9.18 -15.25
N ILE A 224 -15.43 8.36 -15.45
CA ILE A 224 -16.78 8.63 -14.91
C ILE A 224 -16.72 8.70 -13.38
N ILE A 225 -16.10 7.72 -12.72
CA ILE A 225 -15.96 7.71 -11.25
C ILE A 225 -15.12 8.90 -10.78
N GLY A 226 -14.05 9.24 -11.48
CA GLY A 226 -13.22 10.40 -11.18
C GLY A 226 -13.97 11.72 -11.28
N LEU A 227 -14.83 11.91 -12.29
CA LEU A 227 -15.69 13.08 -12.44
C LEU A 227 -16.75 13.19 -11.34
N LEU A 228 -17.27 12.06 -10.87
CA LEU A 228 -18.26 12.02 -9.79
C LEU A 228 -17.63 12.13 -8.39
N ALA A 229 -16.36 11.77 -8.23
CA ALA A 229 -15.70 11.75 -6.93
C ALA A 229 -15.76 13.08 -6.16
N PRO A 230 -15.65 14.29 -6.76
CA PRO A 230 -15.72 15.55 -6.03
C PRO A 230 -17.09 15.79 -5.34
N ILE A 231 -18.14 15.12 -5.82
CA ILE A 231 -19.50 15.22 -5.24
C ILE A 231 -19.52 14.54 -3.86
N TRP A 232 -18.82 13.41 -3.73
CA TRP A 232 -18.81 12.59 -2.52
C TRP A 232 -17.60 12.85 -1.62
N MET A 233 -16.54 13.44 -2.15
CA MET A 233 -15.34 13.74 -1.35
C MET A 233 -15.51 15.06 -0.58
N PRO A 234 -15.56 15.04 0.75
CA PRO A 234 -15.53 16.27 1.54
C PRO A 234 -14.11 16.86 1.55
N THR A 235 -14.00 18.17 1.76
CA THR A 235 -12.69 18.85 1.83
C THR A 235 -12.02 18.65 3.18
N ASP A 236 -12.80 18.89 4.24
CA ASP A 236 -12.37 18.82 5.64
C ASP A 236 -13.56 18.48 6.56
N PRO A 237 -13.36 18.14 7.82
CA PRO A 237 -14.42 17.84 8.76
C PRO A 237 -15.39 18.99 9.00
N ALA A 238 -14.95 20.25 8.92
CA ALA A 238 -15.78 21.43 9.18
C ALA A 238 -16.83 21.64 8.06
N THR A 239 -16.48 21.26 6.83
CA THR A 239 -17.33 21.42 5.64
C THR A 239 -17.98 20.12 5.18
N ALA A 240 -17.79 19.00 5.89
CA ALA A 240 -18.30 17.69 5.51
C ALA A 240 -19.84 17.68 5.50
N TYR A 241 -20.44 17.41 4.32
CA TYR A 241 -21.88 17.47 4.09
C TYR A 241 -22.69 16.43 4.90
N PHE A 242 -22.07 15.32 5.26
CA PHE A 242 -22.69 14.22 5.98
C PHE A 242 -22.66 14.39 7.51
N LEU A 243 -21.98 15.41 8.04
CA LEU A 243 -21.87 15.68 9.47
C LEU A 243 -22.84 16.80 9.88
N ASN A 244 -23.50 16.61 11.04
CA ASN A 244 -24.29 17.66 11.68
C ASN A 244 -23.36 18.73 12.28
N GLU A 245 -23.91 19.91 12.64
CA GLU A 245 -23.10 21.00 13.20
C GLU A 245 -22.32 20.59 14.47
N ARG A 246 -22.94 19.84 15.38
CA ARG A 246 -22.28 19.31 16.57
C ARG A 246 -21.16 18.33 16.21
N GLU A 247 -21.45 17.41 15.30
CA GLU A 247 -20.48 16.43 14.80
C GLU A 247 -19.28 17.09 14.10
N ARG A 248 -19.50 18.15 13.32
CA ARG A 248 -18.43 18.96 12.69
C ARG A 248 -17.56 19.62 13.73
N ARG A 249 -18.15 20.22 14.77
CA ARG A 249 -17.39 20.82 15.88
C ARG A 249 -16.57 19.78 16.61
N ILE A 250 -17.15 18.62 16.96
CA ILE A 250 -16.41 17.53 17.62
C ILE A 250 -15.28 17.02 16.71
N ALA A 251 -15.55 16.79 15.41
CA ALA A 251 -14.55 16.31 14.47
C ALA A 251 -13.38 17.28 14.30
N THR A 252 -13.65 18.58 14.26
CA THR A 252 -12.62 19.62 14.16
C THR A 252 -11.83 19.75 15.46
N GLU A 253 -12.54 19.80 16.60
CA GLU A 253 -11.91 19.98 17.91
C GLU A 253 -11.04 18.77 18.30
N ARG A 254 -11.47 17.53 18.04
CA ARG A 254 -10.67 16.34 18.33
C ARG A 254 -9.33 16.30 17.57
N LEU A 255 -9.29 16.85 16.35
CA LEU A 255 -8.06 16.98 15.57
C LEU A 255 -7.21 18.16 16.07
N ALA A 256 -7.87 19.28 16.41
CA ALA A 256 -7.19 20.44 16.97
C ALA A 256 -6.53 20.13 18.33
N ARG A 257 -7.18 19.33 19.20
CA ARG A 257 -6.59 18.86 20.46
C ARG A 257 -5.35 18.01 20.25
N GLU A 258 -5.38 17.10 19.24
CA GLU A 258 -4.19 16.32 18.89
C GLU A 258 -3.05 17.22 18.39
N HIS A 259 -3.36 18.26 17.62
CA HIS A 259 -2.35 19.23 17.17
C HIS A 259 -1.84 20.12 18.30
N LYS A 260 -2.70 20.51 19.25
CA LYS A 260 -2.28 21.28 20.45
C LYS A 260 -1.43 20.44 21.41
N SER A 261 -1.73 19.14 21.54
CA SER A 261 -0.93 18.21 22.37
C SER A 261 0.47 17.95 21.77
N HIS A 262 0.65 18.23 20.48
CA HIS A 262 1.92 18.11 19.78
C HIS A 262 2.15 19.37 18.91
N PRO A 263 2.40 20.55 19.53
CA PRO A 263 2.55 21.79 18.79
C PRO A 263 3.72 21.68 17.82
N ASP A 264 3.42 21.95 16.54
CA ASP A 264 4.35 22.21 15.45
C ASP A 264 5.65 21.39 15.39
N GLU A 265 5.55 20.07 15.51
CA GLU A 265 6.65 19.21 15.06
C GLU A 265 6.74 19.26 13.52
N ARG A 266 7.22 20.38 13.00
CA ARG A 266 7.65 20.43 11.59
C ARG A 266 8.69 19.35 11.38
N VAL A 267 8.53 18.56 10.31
CA VAL A 267 9.53 17.56 9.95
C VAL A 267 10.87 18.25 9.80
N SER A 268 11.73 18.11 10.80
CA SER A 268 13.10 18.65 10.78
C SER A 268 14.05 17.59 10.21
N TRP A 269 15.21 18.05 9.74
CA TRP A 269 16.26 17.14 9.30
C TRP A 269 16.69 16.14 10.39
N ALA A 270 16.58 16.50 11.66
CA ALA A 270 16.83 15.62 12.80
C ALA A 270 15.84 14.43 12.83
N HIS A 271 14.56 14.67 12.52
CA HIS A 271 13.54 13.60 12.43
C HIS A 271 13.80 12.67 11.24
N VAL A 272 14.22 13.23 10.08
CA VAL A 272 14.61 12.44 8.91
C VAL A 272 15.80 11.55 9.22
N LYS A 273 16.88 12.12 9.78
CA LYS A 273 18.08 11.38 10.21
C LYS A 273 17.74 10.28 11.23
N ARG A 274 16.85 10.58 12.17
CA ARG A 274 16.41 9.62 13.20
C ARG A 274 15.62 8.46 12.60
N ALA A 275 14.70 8.72 11.68
CA ALA A 275 13.94 7.69 10.97
C ALA A 275 14.86 6.82 10.10
N MET A 276 15.79 7.43 9.38
CA MET A 276 16.72 6.74 8.49
C MET A 276 17.80 5.95 9.23
N LEU A 277 18.23 6.37 10.42
CA LEU A 277 19.21 5.65 11.23
C LEU A 277 18.62 4.53 12.10
N CYS A 278 17.30 4.34 12.05
CA CYS A 278 16.64 3.26 12.78
C CYS A 278 16.86 1.92 12.06
N ILE A 279 17.61 1.00 12.65
CA ILE A 279 17.89 -0.34 12.08
C ILE A 279 16.57 -1.07 11.75
N HIS A 280 15.55 -0.96 12.61
CA HIS A 280 14.27 -1.59 12.38
C HIS A 280 13.57 -1.05 11.12
N ASN A 281 13.65 0.26 10.87
CA ASN A 281 13.09 0.87 9.66
C ASN A 281 13.79 0.37 8.39
N TYR A 282 15.11 0.18 8.43
CA TYR A 282 15.84 -0.45 7.33
C TYR A 282 15.37 -1.87 7.06
N THR A 283 15.18 -2.65 8.12
CA THR A 283 14.68 -4.03 8.02
C THR A 283 13.30 -4.04 7.34
N CYS A 284 12.39 -3.15 7.78
CA CYS A 284 11.05 -3.06 7.21
C CYS A 284 11.06 -2.54 5.77
N ALA A 285 11.89 -1.55 5.46
CA ALA A 285 11.98 -0.97 4.13
C ALA A 285 12.57 -1.96 3.11
N LEU A 286 13.61 -2.70 3.48
CA LEU A 286 14.17 -3.75 2.64
C LEU A 286 13.19 -4.92 2.49
N GLY A 287 12.50 -5.30 3.55
CA GLY A 287 11.45 -6.33 3.49
C GLY A 287 10.29 -5.91 2.56
N PHE A 288 9.85 -4.66 2.65
CA PHE A 288 8.81 -4.11 1.77
C PHE A 288 9.29 -4.04 0.30
N PHE A 289 10.54 -3.68 0.05
CA PHE A 289 11.15 -3.74 -1.28
C PHE A 289 11.10 -5.15 -1.88
N LEU A 290 11.54 -6.17 -1.13
CA LEU A 290 11.55 -7.56 -1.60
C LEU A 290 10.13 -8.10 -1.85
N ILE A 291 9.19 -7.78 -0.98
CA ILE A 291 7.77 -8.14 -1.17
C ILE A 291 7.19 -7.48 -2.42
N ASN A 292 7.50 -6.20 -2.66
CA ASN A 292 6.99 -5.51 -3.84
C ASN A 292 7.52 -6.09 -5.15
N ILE A 293 8.74 -6.63 -5.19
CA ILE A 293 9.21 -7.38 -6.37
C ILE A 293 8.22 -8.50 -6.71
N THR A 294 7.81 -9.25 -5.70
CA THR A 294 6.88 -10.37 -5.89
C THR A 294 5.45 -9.89 -6.21
N VAL A 295 4.90 -8.98 -5.41
CA VAL A 295 3.51 -8.53 -5.56
C VAL A 295 3.29 -7.83 -6.88
N GLN A 296 4.15 -6.90 -7.25
CA GLN A 296 4.02 -6.16 -8.52
C GLN A 296 4.32 -7.06 -9.72
N GLY A 297 5.31 -7.96 -9.60
CA GLY A 297 5.61 -8.94 -10.63
C GLY A 297 4.44 -9.87 -10.89
N LEU A 298 3.88 -10.48 -9.85
CA LEU A 298 2.69 -11.35 -10.01
C LEU A 298 1.48 -10.58 -10.54
N SER A 299 1.23 -9.37 -10.06
CA SER A 299 0.08 -8.58 -10.50
C SER A 299 0.05 -8.36 -12.02
N VAL A 300 1.22 -8.20 -12.63
CA VAL A 300 1.33 -7.98 -14.09
C VAL A 300 1.52 -9.27 -14.86
N PHE A 301 2.34 -10.20 -14.36
CA PHE A 301 2.74 -11.40 -15.12
C PHE A 301 1.87 -12.63 -14.85
N MET A 302 0.98 -12.61 -13.86
CA MET A 302 0.11 -13.75 -13.53
C MET A 302 -0.70 -14.26 -14.74
N PRO A 303 -1.39 -13.38 -15.53
CA PRO A 303 -2.11 -13.86 -16.70
C PRO A 303 -1.20 -14.53 -17.72
N THR A 304 0.03 -14.01 -17.90
CA THR A 304 1.02 -14.59 -18.82
C THR A 304 1.50 -15.96 -18.33
N ILE A 305 1.83 -16.10 -17.05
CA ILE A 305 2.26 -17.38 -16.44
C ILE A 305 1.16 -18.43 -16.58
N LEU A 306 -0.10 -18.04 -16.39
CA LEU A 306 -1.24 -18.95 -16.54
C LEU A 306 -1.50 -19.32 -18.01
N ALA A 307 -1.33 -18.38 -18.95
CA ALA A 307 -1.44 -18.68 -20.37
C ALA A 307 -0.37 -19.70 -20.81
N ASP A 308 0.83 -19.62 -20.25
CA ASP A 308 1.92 -20.57 -20.52
C ASP A 308 1.68 -21.98 -19.92
N PHE A 309 0.61 -22.17 -19.11
CA PHE A 309 0.12 -23.48 -18.67
C PHE A 309 -0.87 -24.10 -19.68
N ASN A 310 -0.87 -23.62 -20.92
CA ASN A 310 -1.77 -24.03 -22.02
C ASN A 310 -3.26 -23.70 -21.77
N TYR A 311 -3.55 -22.65 -21.00
CA TYR A 311 -4.91 -22.11 -20.91
C TYR A 311 -5.14 -21.07 -22.01
N ASP A 312 -6.35 -21.07 -22.59
CA ASP A 312 -6.79 -19.99 -23.46
C ASP A 312 -6.73 -18.63 -22.73
N PRO A 313 -6.50 -17.52 -23.44
CA PRO A 313 -6.36 -16.20 -22.81
C PRO A 313 -7.49 -15.84 -21.82
N VAL A 314 -8.74 -16.08 -22.21
CA VAL A 314 -9.91 -15.83 -21.32
C VAL A 314 -9.89 -16.73 -20.10
N LYS A 315 -9.58 -18.03 -20.30
CA LYS A 315 -9.45 -18.98 -19.19
C LYS A 315 -8.31 -18.60 -18.24
N ALA A 316 -7.15 -18.17 -18.78
CA ALA A 316 -6.01 -17.71 -17.97
C ALA A 316 -6.39 -16.51 -17.10
N GLN A 317 -7.14 -15.54 -17.64
CA GLN A 317 -7.67 -14.40 -16.85
C GLN A 317 -8.63 -14.86 -15.74
N LEU A 318 -9.56 -15.75 -16.05
CA LEU A 318 -10.50 -16.28 -15.04
C LEU A 318 -9.80 -17.12 -13.97
N MET A 319 -8.79 -17.89 -14.35
CA MET A 319 -8.01 -18.72 -13.42
C MET A 319 -7.09 -17.88 -12.50
N SER A 320 -6.84 -16.60 -12.80
CA SER A 320 -6.14 -15.69 -11.89
C SER A 320 -7.01 -15.24 -10.72
N VAL A 321 -8.34 -15.27 -10.84
CA VAL A 321 -9.29 -14.75 -9.86
C VAL A 321 -9.25 -15.52 -8.52
N PRO A 322 -9.38 -16.86 -8.47
CA PRO A 322 -9.41 -17.59 -7.22
C PRO A 322 -8.16 -17.40 -6.34
N PRO A 323 -6.91 -17.43 -6.88
CA PRO A 323 -5.72 -17.12 -6.09
C PRO A 323 -5.74 -15.73 -5.45
N TYR A 324 -6.22 -14.70 -6.15
CA TYR A 324 -6.34 -13.35 -5.60
C TYR A 324 -7.43 -13.24 -4.53
N VAL A 325 -8.55 -13.93 -4.68
CA VAL A 325 -9.59 -13.99 -3.64
C VAL A 325 -9.01 -14.64 -2.37
N CYS A 326 -8.31 -15.76 -2.49
CA CYS A 326 -7.63 -16.40 -1.38
C CYS A 326 -6.57 -15.49 -0.73
N ALA A 327 -5.81 -14.73 -1.54
CA ALA A 327 -4.84 -13.76 -1.04
C ALA A 327 -5.51 -12.63 -0.24
N CYS A 328 -6.66 -12.13 -0.70
CA CYS A 328 -7.43 -11.10 -0.01
C CYS A 328 -7.94 -11.59 1.35
N LEU A 329 -8.56 -12.78 1.38
CA LEU A 329 -9.03 -13.40 2.62
C LEU A 329 -7.88 -13.68 3.58
N GLY A 330 -6.74 -14.17 3.07
CA GLY A 330 -5.52 -14.39 3.83
C GLY A 330 -4.98 -13.09 4.42
N ALA A 331 -4.93 -12.01 3.64
CA ALA A 331 -4.46 -10.70 4.10
C ALA A 331 -5.31 -10.13 5.24
N ILE A 332 -6.65 -10.25 5.15
CA ILE A 332 -7.57 -9.82 6.21
C ILE A 332 -7.38 -10.65 7.48
N ALA A 333 -7.30 -11.98 7.34
CA ALA A 333 -7.09 -12.88 8.47
C ALA A 333 -5.77 -12.59 9.19
N ILE A 334 -4.68 -12.36 8.43
CA ILE A 334 -3.37 -12.02 8.99
C ILE A 334 -3.38 -10.67 9.69
N ALA A 335 -3.98 -9.66 9.07
CA ALA A 335 -4.08 -8.33 9.67
C ALA A 335 -4.79 -8.43 11.04
N TYR A 336 -5.91 -9.15 11.12
CA TYR A 336 -6.64 -9.35 12.36
C TYR A 336 -5.83 -10.13 13.42
N LEU A 337 -5.21 -11.26 13.04
CA LEU A 337 -4.42 -12.08 13.96
C LEU A 337 -3.17 -11.34 14.44
N SER A 338 -2.48 -10.64 13.54
CA SER A 338 -1.28 -9.87 13.84
C SER A 338 -1.57 -8.70 14.78
N ASP A 339 -2.70 -8.02 14.62
CA ASP A 339 -3.13 -6.94 15.52
C ASP A 339 -3.52 -7.46 16.90
N LYS A 340 -4.20 -8.61 16.96
CA LYS A 340 -4.61 -9.25 18.23
C LYS A 340 -3.42 -9.78 19.04
N THR A 341 -2.44 -10.39 18.37
CA THR A 341 -1.28 -11.02 19.02
C THR A 341 -0.11 -10.08 19.22
N LYS A 342 -0.09 -8.90 18.52
CA LYS A 342 1.02 -7.94 18.49
C LYS A 342 2.36 -8.57 18.04
N GLN A 343 2.33 -9.65 17.26
CA GLN A 343 3.49 -10.39 16.76
C GLN A 343 3.60 -10.30 15.23
N ARG A 344 3.88 -9.11 14.71
CA ARG A 344 3.88 -8.85 13.26
C ARG A 344 4.97 -9.62 12.51
N GLY A 345 6.17 -9.67 13.07
CA GLY A 345 7.31 -10.36 12.47
C GLY A 345 7.09 -11.87 12.32
N LEU A 346 6.41 -12.52 13.28
CA LEU A 346 6.11 -13.96 13.24
C LEU A 346 5.23 -14.30 12.03
N TYR A 347 4.16 -13.54 11.81
CA TYR A 347 3.27 -13.76 10.66
C TYR A 347 4.01 -13.52 9.35
N LEU A 348 4.82 -12.46 9.25
CA LEU A 348 5.68 -12.22 8.08
C LEU A 348 6.58 -13.42 7.77
N ALA A 349 7.24 -14.00 8.79
CA ALA A 349 8.09 -15.17 8.60
C ALA A 349 7.31 -16.40 8.13
N ILE A 350 6.14 -16.69 8.73
CA ILE A 350 5.29 -17.83 8.34
C ILE A 350 4.85 -17.69 6.87
N PHE A 351 4.37 -16.53 6.49
CA PHE A 351 3.86 -16.29 5.15
C PHE A 351 4.95 -16.24 4.09
N ALA A 352 6.14 -15.75 4.44
CA ALA A 352 7.31 -15.88 3.57
C ALA A 352 7.66 -17.35 3.28
N VAL A 353 7.56 -18.26 4.28
CA VAL A 353 7.76 -19.69 4.06
C VAL A 353 6.72 -20.27 3.10
N ILE A 354 5.45 -19.88 3.25
CA ILE A 354 4.38 -20.33 2.33
C ILE A 354 4.70 -19.89 0.90
N ALA A 355 5.10 -18.62 0.71
CA ALA A 355 5.49 -18.13 -0.61
C ALA A 355 6.75 -18.83 -1.16
N MET A 356 7.74 -19.12 -0.31
CA MET A 356 8.94 -19.87 -0.72
C MET A 356 8.58 -21.27 -1.26
N ILE A 357 7.69 -22.00 -0.59
CA ILE A 357 7.22 -23.31 -1.04
C ILE A 357 6.56 -23.16 -2.42
N GLY A 358 5.69 -22.16 -2.59
CA GLY A 358 5.05 -21.90 -3.88
C GLY A 358 6.04 -21.62 -5.00
N PHE A 359 7.02 -20.73 -4.79
CA PHE A 359 8.04 -20.44 -5.81
C PHE A 359 8.98 -21.62 -6.07
N ALA A 360 9.29 -22.42 -5.07
CA ALA A 360 10.05 -23.64 -5.24
C ALA A 360 9.31 -24.63 -6.15
N ILE A 361 8.02 -24.83 -5.96
CA ILE A 361 7.20 -25.67 -6.83
C ILE A 361 7.17 -25.09 -8.26
N LEU A 362 6.90 -23.80 -8.43
CA LEU A 362 6.89 -23.15 -9.74
C LEU A 362 8.22 -23.30 -10.49
N ARG A 363 9.34 -23.31 -9.76
CA ARG A 363 10.69 -23.39 -10.34
C ARG A 363 11.05 -24.79 -10.81
N TRP A 364 10.72 -25.82 -10.03
CA TRP A 364 11.24 -27.18 -10.26
C TRP A 364 10.19 -28.17 -10.76
N HIS A 365 8.90 -27.96 -10.48
CA HIS A 365 7.87 -28.90 -10.93
C HIS A 365 7.51 -28.69 -12.41
N GLN A 366 7.01 -29.78 -13.07
CA GLN A 366 6.66 -29.75 -14.51
C GLN A 366 5.15 -29.67 -14.76
N ASP A 367 4.38 -30.30 -13.87
CA ASP A 367 2.93 -30.44 -13.99
C ASP A 367 2.22 -29.09 -13.81
N SER A 368 1.34 -28.71 -14.75
CA SER A 368 0.60 -27.47 -14.77
C SER A 368 -0.40 -27.34 -13.61
N ASP A 369 -1.03 -28.44 -13.20
CA ASP A 369 -2.02 -28.42 -12.13
C ASP A 369 -1.34 -28.16 -10.76
N ILE A 370 -0.16 -28.78 -10.55
CA ILE A 370 0.63 -28.55 -9.35
C ILE A 370 1.21 -27.13 -9.34
N LYS A 371 1.63 -26.60 -10.48
CA LYS A 371 2.04 -25.18 -10.61
C LYS A 371 0.88 -24.23 -10.33
N TYR A 372 -0.33 -24.58 -10.78
CA TYR A 372 -1.51 -23.77 -10.47
C TYR A 372 -1.79 -23.74 -8.95
N MET A 373 -1.69 -24.89 -8.25
CA MET A 373 -1.74 -24.91 -6.79
C MET A 373 -0.66 -24.05 -6.14
N ALA A 374 0.56 -24.07 -6.70
CA ALA A 374 1.66 -23.25 -6.18
C ALA A 374 1.37 -21.75 -6.26
N ILE A 375 0.61 -21.27 -7.26
CA ILE A 375 0.19 -19.88 -7.36
C ILE A 375 -0.62 -19.44 -6.13
N TYR A 376 -1.47 -20.30 -5.56
CA TYR A 376 -2.18 -19.99 -4.31
C TYR A 376 -1.20 -19.78 -3.15
N PHE A 377 -0.20 -20.63 -3.01
CA PHE A 377 0.81 -20.45 -1.96
C PHE A 377 1.58 -19.14 -2.14
N VAL A 378 1.96 -18.82 -3.36
CA VAL A 378 2.68 -17.57 -3.65
C VAL A 378 1.82 -16.34 -3.36
N THR A 379 0.58 -16.31 -3.79
CA THR A 379 -0.32 -15.16 -3.62
C THR A 379 -0.70 -14.97 -2.14
N ILE A 380 -1.11 -16.05 -1.45
CA ILE A 380 -1.43 -16.01 -0.02
C ILE A 380 -0.21 -15.58 0.80
N GLY A 381 0.99 -16.04 0.42
CA GLY A 381 2.21 -15.74 1.16
C GLY A 381 2.76 -14.33 0.92
N ALA A 382 2.63 -13.78 -0.29
CA ALA A 382 3.26 -12.51 -0.63
C ALA A 382 2.38 -11.27 -0.37
N PHE A 383 1.09 -11.30 -0.72
CA PHE A 383 0.23 -10.10 -0.68
C PHE A 383 0.07 -9.45 0.70
N PRO A 384 -0.03 -10.20 1.82
CA PRO A 384 -0.12 -9.61 3.14
C PRO A 384 1.15 -8.89 3.61
N GLY A 385 2.30 -9.24 3.02
CA GLY A 385 3.61 -8.79 3.48
C GLY A 385 3.83 -7.28 3.37
N GLY A 386 3.32 -6.64 2.31
CA GLY A 386 3.46 -5.20 2.11
C GLY A 386 2.84 -4.38 3.25
N PRO A 387 1.52 -4.47 3.46
CA PRO A 387 0.86 -3.79 4.59
C PRO A 387 1.46 -4.15 5.95
N ALA A 388 1.89 -5.40 6.15
CA ALA A 388 2.46 -5.85 7.41
C ALA A 388 3.81 -5.20 7.73
N PHE A 389 4.74 -5.09 6.76
CA PHE A 389 6.01 -4.39 6.96
C PHE A 389 5.81 -2.89 7.21
N LEU A 390 4.92 -2.25 6.44
CA LEU A 390 4.59 -0.85 6.63
C LEU A 390 4.03 -0.59 8.04
N ALA A 391 3.08 -1.40 8.47
CA ALA A 391 2.49 -1.31 9.78
C ALA A 391 3.52 -1.60 10.90
N TRP A 392 4.46 -2.54 10.69
CA TRP A 392 5.51 -2.85 11.66
C TRP A 392 6.50 -1.69 11.81
N ALA A 393 6.90 -1.06 10.72
CA ALA A 393 7.74 0.13 10.74
C ALA A 393 7.10 1.29 11.50
N ILE A 394 5.82 1.57 11.23
CA ILE A 394 5.08 2.69 11.83
C ILE A 394 4.87 2.46 13.32
N ASN A 395 4.50 1.23 13.73
CA ASN A 395 4.28 0.93 15.14
C ASN A 395 5.55 1.02 15.99
N ASN A 396 6.70 0.77 15.39
CA ASN A 396 7.99 0.86 16.06
C ASN A 396 8.68 2.23 15.87
N SER A 397 8.00 3.20 15.28
CA SER A 397 8.44 4.58 15.16
C SER A 397 7.71 5.44 16.19
N ALA A 398 8.45 6.05 17.10
CA ALA A 398 7.88 6.95 18.09
C ALA A 398 7.93 8.41 17.61
N GLY A 399 6.86 9.13 17.86
CA GLY A 399 6.67 10.51 17.41
C GLY A 399 6.03 10.60 16.02
N PRO A 400 5.15 11.60 15.82
CA PRO A 400 4.37 11.73 14.60
C PRO A 400 5.21 12.03 13.37
N SER A 401 6.20 12.91 13.50
CA SER A 401 7.11 13.28 12.40
C SER A 401 8.00 12.10 11.98
N VAL A 402 8.51 11.32 12.95
CA VAL A 402 9.32 10.12 12.67
C VAL A 402 8.49 9.04 11.99
N ARG A 403 7.22 8.85 12.41
CA ARG A 403 6.30 7.89 11.76
C ARG A 403 6.02 8.25 10.32
N ALA A 404 5.77 9.53 10.04
CA ALA A 404 5.54 10.02 8.68
C ALA A 404 6.75 9.79 7.77
N VAL A 405 7.96 10.11 8.25
CA VAL A 405 9.20 9.88 7.50
C VAL A 405 9.47 8.39 7.32
N SER A 406 9.27 7.56 8.35
CA SER A 406 9.46 6.10 8.26
C SER A 406 8.52 5.47 7.25
N SER A 407 7.25 5.89 7.25
CA SER A 407 6.25 5.44 6.27
C SER A 407 6.67 5.81 4.84
N ALA A 408 7.03 7.07 4.60
CA ALA A 408 7.49 7.53 3.30
C ALA A 408 8.74 6.76 2.82
N TYR A 409 9.72 6.58 3.70
CA TYR A 409 10.94 5.83 3.41
C TYR A 409 10.67 4.38 2.99
N VAL A 410 9.79 3.67 3.74
CA VAL A 410 9.42 2.29 3.43
C VAL A 410 8.71 2.20 2.09
N VAL A 411 7.76 3.11 1.80
CA VAL A 411 7.00 3.11 0.55
C VAL A 411 7.89 3.45 -0.64
N THR A 412 8.75 4.46 -0.53
CA THR A 412 9.68 4.84 -1.62
C THR A 412 10.61 3.69 -2.02
N LEU A 413 11.20 3.00 -1.04
CA LEU A 413 12.00 1.80 -1.33
C LEU A 413 11.16 0.69 -1.96
N GLY A 414 9.91 0.52 -1.52
CA GLY A 414 8.98 -0.41 -2.14
C GLY A 414 8.71 -0.10 -3.61
N THR A 415 8.56 1.16 -3.98
CA THR A 415 8.36 1.58 -5.37
C THR A 415 9.56 1.19 -6.26
N ILE A 416 10.79 1.30 -5.74
CA ILE A 416 11.99 0.80 -6.44
C ILE A 416 11.90 -0.72 -6.66
N GLY A 417 11.34 -1.48 -5.71
CA GLY A 417 11.04 -2.91 -5.89
C GLY A 417 10.10 -3.18 -7.07
N GLY A 418 9.14 -2.27 -7.31
CA GLY A 418 8.29 -2.30 -8.50
C GLY A 418 9.09 -2.19 -9.80
N ILE A 419 10.12 -1.35 -9.87
CA ILE A 419 11.01 -1.29 -11.05
C ILE A 419 11.73 -2.62 -11.25
N VAL A 420 12.30 -3.20 -10.21
CA VAL A 420 12.98 -4.50 -10.29
C VAL A 420 12.02 -5.60 -10.73
N SER A 421 10.77 -5.58 -10.26
CA SER A 421 9.76 -6.58 -10.58
C SER A 421 9.49 -6.70 -12.09
N THR A 422 9.62 -5.59 -12.83
CA THR A 422 9.39 -5.57 -14.27
C THR A 422 10.45 -6.36 -15.05
N TRP A 423 11.60 -6.65 -14.45
CA TRP A 423 12.71 -7.40 -15.03
C TRP A 423 12.81 -8.85 -14.53
N THR A 424 11.88 -9.30 -13.70
CA THR A 424 11.91 -10.67 -13.16
C THR A 424 11.41 -11.69 -14.16
N TYR A 425 10.48 -11.33 -15.05
CA TYR A 425 9.89 -12.22 -16.04
C TYR A 425 10.19 -11.72 -17.44
N ILE A 426 11.31 -12.17 -17.99
CA ILE A 426 11.75 -11.83 -19.35
C ILE A 426 11.22 -12.89 -20.31
N LYS A 427 10.88 -12.51 -21.54
CA LYS A 427 10.31 -13.41 -22.54
C LYS A 427 11.23 -14.59 -22.88
N GLU A 428 12.53 -14.35 -22.92
CA GLU A 428 13.56 -15.35 -23.22
C GLU A 428 13.59 -16.50 -22.20
N ASP A 429 13.10 -16.26 -20.98
CA ASP A 429 12.96 -17.30 -19.94
C ASP A 429 11.66 -18.11 -20.06
N GLY A 430 10.73 -17.69 -20.93
CA GLY A 430 9.46 -18.38 -21.13
C GLY A 430 9.63 -19.74 -21.80
N PRO A 431 8.65 -20.65 -21.61
CA PRO A 431 7.41 -20.54 -20.81
C PRO A 431 7.60 -20.90 -19.33
N ARG A 432 8.80 -21.25 -18.89
CA ARG A 432 9.06 -21.76 -17.52
C ARG A 432 9.53 -20.69 -16.53
N TYR A 433 10.01 -19.57 -17.01
CA TYR A 433 10.55 -18.45 -16.23
C TYR A 433 11.48 -18.83 -15.05
N PRO A 434 12.52 -19.65 -15.29
CA PRO A 434 13.36 -20.15 -14.20
C PRO A 434 14.03 -19.03 -13.42
N ASN A 435 14.52 -17.98 -14.10
CA ASN A 435 15.19 -16.85 -13.45
C ASN A 435 14.18 -16.00 -12.67
N GLY A 436 13.00 -15.73 -13.22
CA GLY A 436 11.94 -14.99 -12.54
C GLY A 436 11.49 -15.65 -11.24
N HIS A 437 11.25 -16.97 -11.28
CA HIS A 437 10.88 -17.71 -10.07
C HIS A 437 12.02 -17.79 -9.07
N THR A 438 13.28 -17.90 -9.52
CA THR A 438 14.46 -17.93 -8.64
C THR A 438 14.66 -16.58 -7.93
N VAL A 439 14.54 -15.45 -8.64
CA VAL A 439 14.66 -14.11 -8.05
C VAL A 439 13.58 -13.89 -6.99
N ASN A 440 12.34 -14.27 -7.29
CA ASN A 440 11.24 -14.15 -6.33
C ASN A 440 11.42 -15.09 -5.12
N LEU A 441 11.90 -16.33 -5.33
CA LEU A 441 12.24 -17.26 -4.25
C LEU A 441 13.32 -16.66 -3.35
N ALA A 442 14.40 -16.14 -3.92
CA ALA A 442 15.46 -15.48 -3.18
C ALA A 442 14.93 -14.25 -2.40
N GLY A 443 14.02 -13.48 -3.02
CA GLY A 443 13.33 -12.39 -2.36
C GLY A 443 12.56 -12.85 -1.12
N GLN A 444 11.78 -13.94 -1.22
CA GLN A 444 11.02 -14.46 -0.07
C GLN A 444 11.93 -15.06 1.02
N ILE A 445 13.04 -15.69 0.65
CA ILE A 445 14.08 -16.10 1.59
C ILE A 445 14.65 -14.87 2.33
N GLY A 446 14.93 -13.80 1.60
CA GLY A 446 15.35 -12.52 2.19
C GLY A 446 14.30 -11.95 3.15
N VAL A 447 13.01 -11.97 2.79
CA VAL A 447 11.90 -11.55 3.66
C VAL A 447 11.86 -12.37 4.95
N PHE A 448 12.02 -13.68 4.86
CA PHE A 448 12.05 -14.57 6.03
C PHE A 448 13.19 -14.19 6.99
N PHE A 449 14.43 -14.05 6.47
CA PHE A 449 15.57 -13.68 7.31
C PHE A 449 15.43 -12.27 7.89
N LEU A 450 14.89 -11.30 7.13
CA LEU A 450 14.62 -9.96 7.63
C LEU A 450 13.56 -9.94 8.72
N ALA A 451 12.52 -10.76 8.61
CA ALA A 451 11.48 -10.91 9.63
C ALA A 451 12.08 -11.49 10.92
N ILE A 452 12.87 -12.57 10.83
CA ILE A 452 13.56 -13.16 11.98
C ILE A 452 14.54 -12.17 12.61
N PHE A 453 15.36 -11.49 11.80
CA PHE A 453 16.28 -10.47 12.29
C PHE A 453 15.54 -9.35 13.03
N GLY A 454 14.44 -8.84 12.46
CA GLY A 454 13.61 -7.81 13.07
C GLY A 454 13.03 -8.25 14.42
N ILE A 455 12.51 -9.50 14.53
CA ILE A 455 12.04 -10.07 15.79
C ILE A 455 13.18 -10.12 16.82
N LEU A 456 14.32 -10.70 16.47
CA LEU A 456 15.45 -10.84 17.36
C LEU A 456 15.98 -9.48 17.81
N TYR A 457 16.06 -8.52 16.91
CA TYR A 457 16.44 -7.14 17.22
C TYR A 457 15.49 -6.49 18.23
N CYS A 458 14.17 -6.57 17.99
CA CYS A 458 13.16 -6.02 18.89
C CYS A 458 13.22 -6.67 20.28
N LEU A 459 13.31 -8.00 20.34
CA LEU A 459 13.43 -8.74 21.60
C LEU A 459 14.70 -8.37 22.35
N ARG A 460 15.87 -8.29 21.67
CA ARG A 460 17.15 -7.90 22.27
C ARG A 460 17.09 -6.48 22.84
N GLU A 461 16.60 -5.52 22.04
CA GLU A 461 16.46 -4.11 22.50
C GLU A 461 15.51 -4.00 23.68
N ASN A 462 14.39 -4.71 23.67
CA ASN A 462 13.46 -4.73 24.81
C ASN A 462 14.11 -5.31 26.08
N LYS A 463 14.90 -6.40 25.95
CA LYS A 463 15.65 -6.97 27.08
C LYS A 463 16.73 -6.01 27.62
N LEU A 464 17.47 -5.34 26.75
CA LEU A 464 18.50 -4.36 27.14
C LEU A 464 17.90 -3.18 27.89
N ARG A 465 16.71 -2.73 27.47
CA ARG A 465 15.97 -1.63 28.13
C ARG A 465 15.39 -2.07 29.46
N ALA A 466 14.83 -3.28 29.55
CA ALA A 466 14.34 -3.84 30.81
C ALA A 466 15.47 -4.01 31.85
N ALA A 467 16.69 -4.25 31.38
CA ALA A 467 17.88 -4.37 32.23
C ALA A 467 18.54 -3.01 32.58
N GLY A 468 17.94 -1.87 32.23
CA GLY A 468 18.47 -0.53 32.50
C GLY A 468 19.73 -0.15 31.68
N LYS A 469 20.20 -1.01 30.76
CA LYS A 469 21.42 -0.78 29.97
C LYS A 469 21.31 0.39 28.98
N ARG A 470 20.15 0.98 28.83
CA ARG A 470 19.90 2.13 27.96
C ARG A 470 19.61 3.43 28.72
N ASP A 471 19.63 3.41 30.06
CA ASP A 471 19.27 4.56 30.89
C ASP A 471 20.30 5.70 30.80
N HIS A 472 21.56 5.40 30.43
CA HIS A 472 22.59 6.41 30.12
C HIS A 472 22.15 7.40 29.03
N ARG A 473 21.12 7.08 28.24
CA ARG A 473 20.58 7.98 27.22
C ARG A 473 19.77 9.13 27.80
N LEU A 474 19.42 9.08 29.08
CA LEU A 474 18.71 10.13 29.80
C LEU A 474 19.67 11.08 30.52
N GLU A 475 20.93 10.68 30.68
CA GLU A 475 21.92 11.47 31.42
C GLU A 475 22.16 12.80 30.72
N GLY A 476 22.01 13.91 31.45
CA GLY A 476 22.30 15.26 30.97
C GLY A 476 21.23 15.87 30.06
N LEU A 477 20.08 15.23 29.89
CA LEU A 477 18.96 15.76 29.10
C LEU A 477 17.91 16.42 29.97
N ASN A 478 17.34 17.52 29.48
CA ASN A 478 16.17 18.18 30.06
C ASN A 478 14.89 17.37 29.77
N GLU A 479 13.78 17.67 30.47
CA GLU A 479 12.50 16.97 30.27
C GLU A 479 12.00 17.03 28.82
N ASP A 480 12.12 18.20 28.17
CA ASP A 480 11.75 18.39 26.77
C ASP A 480 12.62 17.57 25.82
N GLU A 481 13.93 17.54 26.05
CA GLU A 481 14.86 16.73 25.27
C GLU A 481 14.62 15.23 25.43
N THR A 482 14.21 14.82 26.63
CA THR A 482 13.84 13.44 26.95
C THR A 482 12.59 13.01 26.18
N LEU A 483 11.56 13.85 26.07
CA LEU A 483 10.37 13.61 25.25
C LEU A 483 10.73 13.48 23.76
N HIS A 484 11.73 14.24 23.31
CA HIS A 484 12.20 14.17 21.94
C HIS A 484 13.04 12.93 21.59
N LEU A 485 13.45 12.09 22.55
CA LEU A 485 14.19 10.85 22.26
C LEU A 485 13.39 9.84 21.41
N GLY A 486 12.07 9.87 21.49
CA GLY A 486 11.18 9.00 20.72
C GLY A 486 11.49 7.52 20.93
N TYR A 487 11.73 6.73 19.86
CA TYR A 487 12.05 5.31 19.95
C TYR A 487 13.40 5.01 20.68
N ARG A 488 14.25 6.02 20.89
CA ARG A 488 15.50 5.87 21.67
C ARG A 488 15.26 5.92 23.18
N HIS A 489 14.11 6.38 23.63
CA HIS A 489 13.78 6.47 25.05
C HIS A 489 13.83 5.09 25.73
N PRO A 490 14.43 4.94 26.91
CA PRO A 490 14.55 3.66 27.59
C PRO A 490 13.23 2.97 27.91
N SER A 491 12.15 3.72 28.13
CA SER A 491 10.81 3.16 28.39
C SER A 491 10.10 2.66 27.12
N PHE A 492 10.55 3.05 25.93
CA PHE A 492 9.92 2.61 24.69
C PHE A 492 10.06 1.09 24.51
N ARG A 493 9.00 0.39 24.16
CA ARG A 493 8.99 -1.05 23.87
C ARG A 493 8.64 -1.30 22.41
N TYR A 494 9.48 -2.08 21.74
CA TYR A 494 9.24 -2.52 20.38
C TYR A 494 8.18 -3.61 20.34
N ILE A 495 7.29 -3.53 19.34
CA ILE A 495 6.36 -4.61 18.97
C ILE A 495 7.14 -5.59 18.05
N THR A 496 7.04 -6.89 18.35
CA THR A 496 7.75 -7.95 17.61
C THR A 496 7.01 -8.44 16.37
#